data_11fce2c1e38fdecc278a7e4a760db2f3
#
_entry.id   11fce2c1e38fdecc278a7e4a760db2f3
#
_cell.length_a   1.000
_cell.length_b   1.000
_cell.length_c   1.000
_cell.angle_alpha   90.00
_cell.angle_beta   90.00
_cell.angle_gamma   90.00
#
_symmetry.space_group_name_H-M   'P 1'
#
loop_
_entity.id
_entity.type
_entity.pdbx_description
1 polymer ?
#
loop_
_entity_poly.entity_id
_entity_poly.type
_entity_poly.pdbx_seq_one_letter_code
_entity_poly.pdbx_strand_id
1 'polypeptide(L)'
;MKAIGYRQNLPVDQPHALEDLELPAPQPGPRDLLVRVKAVSVNPVDTKVRRNRAPRPGQPEVLGWDAVGVVEGVGAQVRGFQPGDRVFYAGSITRPGANSELHVVDERIAAKAPASLEDGQAAALPLTAITAWELLFDRLRVPQGGGAGQSLLVVGGAGGVGSILIQLARQLTQLNVIATASRPQTQAWCLELGAHAVIDHSRPLVQALKDGGHGEVDFVAALTQT
;
A
#
# COMPACT_ATOMS: atom_id res chain seq x y z
N MET A 1 15.76 19.49 8.34
CA MET A 1 15.28 18.82 7.13
C MET A 1 13.91 19.37 6.72
N LYS A 2 13.63 19.42 5.43
CA LYS A 2 12.30 19.78 4.93
C LYS A 2 11.32 18.62 5.10
N ALA A 3 10.07 18.95 5.38
CA ALA A 3 8.97 17.99 5.49
C ALA A 3 7.65 18.66 5.11
N ILE A 4 6.62 17.84 4.80
CA ILE A 4 5.25 18.29 4.64
C ILE A 4 4.40 17.62 5.73
N GLY A 5 3.65 18.44 6.46
CA GLY A 5 2.84 17.97 7.57
C GLY A 5 1.72 18.92 7.93
N TYR A 6 1.13 18.75 9.10
CA TYR A 6 0.05 19.62 9.60
C TYR A 6 0.16 19.85 11.10
N ARG A 7 -0.35 20.99 11.55
CA ARG A 7 -0.41 21.39 12.99
C ARG A 7 -1.82 21.32 13.56
N GLN A 8 -2.83 21.23 12.68
CA GLN A 8 -4.25 21.15 13.05
C GLN A 8 -5.00 20.29 12.01
N ASN A 9 -6.05 19.60 12.45
CA ASN A 9 -6.92 18.79 11.56
C ASN A 9 -7.91 19.68 10.78
N LEU A 10 -7.40 20.59 9.97
CA LEU A 10 -8.25 21.46 9.15
C LEU A 10 -8.85 20.69 7.96
N PRO A 11 -10.02 21.08 7.43
CA PRO A 11 -10.47 20.64 6.12
C PRO A 11 -9.39 20.86 5.05
N VAL A 12 -9.36 19.97 4.04
CA VAL A 12 -8.25 19.95 3.06
C VAL A 12 -8.24 21.20 2.14
N ASP A 13 -9.37 21.86 2.00
CA ASP A 13 -9.59 23.07 1.23
C ASP A 13 -9.23 24.37 1.99
N GLN A 14 -8.89 24.24 3.27
CA GLN A 14 -8.48 25.40 4.06
C GLN A 14 -6.96 25.66 3.95
N PRO A 15 -6.54 26.93 4.01
CA PRO A 15 -5.13 27.28 4.18
C PRO A 15 -4.51 26.56 5.39
N HIS A 16 -3.25 26.17 5.28
CA HIS A 16 -2.51 25.45 6.34
C HIS A 16 -3.03 24.04 6.69
N ALA A 17 -3.93 23.47 5.87
CA ALA A 17 -4.34 22.06 6.02
C ALA A 17 -3.18 21.08 5.86
N LEU A 18 -2.19 21.46 5.04
CA LEU A 18 -0.83 20.90 4.95
C LEU A 18 0.14 22.09 4.81
N GLU A 19 1.31 21.97 5.42
CA GLU A 19 2.33 23.02 5.46
C GLU A 19 3.71 22.47 5.12
N ASP A 20 4.52 23.33 4.52
CA ASP A 20 5.97 23.12 4.46
C ASP A 20 6.56 23.35 5.85
N LEU A 21 7.33 22.39 6.31
CA LEU A 21 7.93 22.38 7.66
C LEU A 21 9.45 22.28 7.57
N GLU A 22 10.12 22.93 8.51
CA GLU A 22 11.52 22.69 8.83
C GLU A 22 11.62 21.97 10.17
N LEU A 23 12.15 20.75 10.18
CA LEU A 23 12.27 19.90 11.34
C LEU A 23 13.73 19.50 11.58
N PRO A 24 14.14 19.20 12.83
CA PRO A 24 15.43 18.58 13.08
C PRO A 24 15.52 17.23 12.35
N ALA A 25 16.72 16.85 11.91
CA ALA A 25 16.95 15.53 11.35
C ALA A 25 16.69 14.45 12.41
N PRO A 26 15.91 13.39 12.08
CA PRO A 26 15.64 12.35 13.04
C PRO A 26 16.89 11.50 13.32
N GLN A 27 16.99 10.98 14.53
CA GLN A 27 18.07 10.09 14.93
C GLN A 27 17.57 8.65 14.93
N PRO A 28 18.29 7.71 14.27
CA PRO A 28 17.90 6.31 14.26
C PRO A 28 18.09 5.68 15.65
N GLY A 29 17.08 4.94 16.09
CA GLY A 29 17.18 4.05 17.25
C GLY A 29 18.04 2.81 16.93
N PRO A 30 18.26 1.91 17.91
CA PRO A 30 19.18 0.77 17.75
C PRO A 30 18.87 -0.15 16.55
N ARG A 31 17.61 -0.32 16.17
CA ARG A 31 17.17 -1.16 15.05
C ARG A 31 16.62 -0.36 13.86
N ASP A 32 16.89 0.93 13.81
CA ASP A 32 16.34 1.79 12.78
C ASP A 32 17.33 2.02 11.63
N LEU A 33 16.78 2.19 10.46
CA LEU A 33 17.44 2.73 9.29
C LEU A 33 17.12 4.22 9.20
N LEU A 34 18.11 5.07 9.02
CA LEU A 34 17.94 6.45 8.58
C LEU A 34 17.94 6.45 7.06
N VAL A 35 16.82 6.82 6.46
CA VAL A 35 16.61 6.74 5.01
C VAL A 35 16.46 8.13 4.41
N ARG A 36 17.23 8.45 3.39
CA ARG A 36 16.97 9.58 2.50
C ARG A 36 15.88 9.20 1.52
N VAL A 37 14.71 9.79 1.73
CA VAL A 37 13.52 9.48 0.94
C VAL A 37 13.69 9.96 -0.50
N LYS A 38 13.30 9.12 -1.46
CA LYS A 38 13.31 9.41 -2.90
C LYS A 38 11.90 9.58 -3.45
N ALA A 39 10.96 8.74 -2.99
CA ALA A 39 9.55 8.85 -3.34
C ALA A 39 8.68 8.32 -2.22
N VAL A 40 7.46 8.82 -2.16
CA VAL A 40 6.41 8.41 -1.21
C VAL A 40 5.14 8.14 -2.01
N SER A 41 4.41 7.08 -1.67
CA SER A 41 3.09 6.80 -2.22
C SER A 41 2.00 7.24 -1.25
N VAL A 42 0.95 7.86 -1.78
CA VAL A 42 -0.21 8.30 -1.00
C VAL A 42 -1.24 7.17 -0.95
N ASN A 43 -1.69 6.87 0.25
CA ASN A 43 -2.66 5.80 0.50
C ASN A 43 -3.89 6.33 1.27
N PRO A 44 -5.04 5.64 1.25
CA PRO A 44 -6.23 6.04 2.02
C PRO A 44 -5.98 6.22 3.52
N VAL A 45 -4.99 5.53 4.08
CA VAL A 45 -4.60 5.68 5.49
C VAL A 45 -4.08 7.07 5.80
N ASP A 46 -3.36 7.72 4.88
CA ASP A 46 -2.86 9.09 5.05
C ASP A 46 -4.00 10.07 5.29
N THR A 47 -5.04 9.98 4.47
CA THR A 47 -6.23 10.85 4.61
C THR A 47 -7.02 10.56 5.89
N LYS A 48 -7.10 9.27 6.31
CA LYS A 48 -7.76 8.87 7.55
C LYS A 48 -6.99 9.37 8.78
N VAL A 49 -5.67 9.21 8.79
CA VAL A 49 -4.82 9.73 9.87
C VAL A 49 -4.91 11.24 9.93
N ARG A 50 -4.76 11.94 8.79
CA ARG A 50 -4.88 13.40 8.74
C ARG A 50 -6.21 13.90 9.28
N ARG A 51 -7.32 13.21 9.00
CA ARG A 51 -8.65 13.58 9.47
C ARG A 51 -8.85 13.35 10.97
N ASN A 52 -8.32 12.25 11.50
CA ASN A 52 -8.71 11.72 12.82
C ASN A 52 -7.64 11.87 13.91
N ARG A 53 -6.40 12.19 13.54
CA ARG A 53 -5.31 12.34 14.50
C ARG A 53 -5.00 13.83 14.70
N ALA A 54 -5.31 14.34 15.89
CA ALA A 54 -4.86 15.66 16.29
C ALA A 54 -3.34 15.62 16.59
N PRO A 55 -2.55 16.56 16.06
CA PRO A 55 -1.15 16.70 16.42
C PRO A 55 -0.99 16.98 17.91
N ARG A 56 0.12 16.54 18.48
CA ARG A 56 0.48 16.91 19.86
C ARG A 56 0.79 18.40 19.95
N PRO A 57 0.49 19.08 21.05
CA PRO A 57 0.82 20.50 21.23
C PRO A 57 2.29 20.78 20.89
N GLY A 58 2.52 21.73 19.99
CA GLY A 58 3.86 22.13 19.54
C GLY A 58 4.59 21.17 18.61
N GLN A 59 4.02 20.02 18.27
CA GLN A 59 4.63 19.03 17.36
C GLN A 59 3.74 18.84 16.13
N PRO A 60 4.22 19.14 14.93
CA PRO A 60 3.47 18.83 13.73
C PRO A 60 3.46 17.31 13.46
N GLU A 61 2.41 16.82 12.80
CA GLU A 61 2.35 15.46 12.28
C GLU A 61 2.83 15.43 10.83
N VAL A 62 3.70 14.49 10.51
CA VAL A 62 4.16 14.19 9.16
C VAL A 62 3.50 12.90 8.70
N LEU A 63 2.88 12.92 7.51
CA LEU A 63 2.20 11.78 6.90
C LEU A 63 3.13 11.00 5.95
N GLY A 64 2.60 9.96 5.32
CA GLY A 64 3.29 9.15 4.33
C GLY A 64 4.02 7.95 4.96
N TRP A 65 3.51 6.74 4.71
CA TRP A 65 4.11 5.54 5.27
C TRP A 65 4.55 4.52 4.22
N ASP A 66 4.34 4.82 2.96
CA ASP A 66 4.70 3.96 1.83
C ASP A 66 5.82 4.66 1.04
N ALA A 67 7.04 4.20 1.17
CA ALA A 67 8.21 4.96 0.72
C ALA A 67 9.32 4.08 0.13
N VAL A 68 10.13 4.71 -0.72
CA VAL A 68 11.41 4.22 -1.20
C VAL A 68 12.50 5.26 -0.93
N GLY A 69 13.70 4.81 -0.63
CA GLY A 69 14.84 5.71 -0.43
C GLY A 69 16.16 4.97 -0.32
N VAL A 70 17.20 5.71 0.06
CA VAL A 70 18.56 5.18 0.24
C VAL A 70 18.94 5.30 1.72
N VAL A 71 19.46 4.23 2.28
CA VAL A 71 19.94 4.21 3.67
C VAL A 71 21.16 5.14 3.78
N GLU A 72 21.11 6.09 4.71
CA GLU A 72 22.23 6.99 5.06
C GLU A 72 22.93 6.57 6.35
N GLY A 73 22.20 5.93 7.25
CA GLY A 73 22.74 5.47 8.53
C GLY A 73 21.94 4.32 9.08
N VAL A 74 22.53 3.58 9.98
CA VAL A 74 21.91 2.41 10.62
C VAL A 74 22.16 2.43 12.12
N GLY A 75 21.17 1.97 12.89
CA GLY A 75 21.31 1.78 14.32
C GLY A 75 22.27 0.62 14.67
N ALA A 76 22.81 0.63 15.88
CA ALA A 76 23.86 -0.31 16.31
C ALA A 76 23.46 -1.80 16.30
N GLN A 77 22.16 -2.10 16.28
CA GLN A 77 21.63 -3.47 16.26
C GLN A 77 21.09 -3.89 14.88
N VAL A 78 21.14 -3.03 13.88
CA VAL A 78 20.69 -3.35 12.54
C VAL A 78 21.52 -4.49 11.95
N ARG A 79 20.81 -5.41 11.27
CA ARG A 79 21.40 -6.54 10.55
C ARG A 79 20.86 -6.53 9.11
N GLY A 80 21.64 -6.84 8.15
CA GLY A 80 21.17 -7.01 6.76
C GLY A 80 21.03 -5.73 5.92
N PHE A 81 21.28 -4.54 6.49
CA PHE A 81 21.28 -3.26 5.79
C PHE A 81 22.54 -2.44 6.11
N GLN A 82 22.95 -1.63 5.14
CA GLN A 82 24.10 -0.74 5.27
C GLN A 82 23.84 0.59 4.52
N PRO A 83 24.58 1.67 4.83
CA PRO A 83 24.53 2.89 4.04
C PRO A 83 24.76 2.62 2.55
N GLY A 84 23.92 3.27 1.71
CA GLY A 84 23.92 3.06 0.27
C GLY A 84 22.89 2.03 -0.22
N ASP A 85 22.34 1.16 0.65
CA ASP A 85 21.27 0.25 0.26
C ASP A 85 20.01 1.02 -0.16
N ARG A 86 19.44 0.66 -1.31
CA ARG A 86 18.14 1.16 -1.75
C ARG A 86 17.05 0.31 -1.12
N VAL A 87 16.17 0.93 -0.34
CA VAL A 87 15.14 0.25 0.45
C VAL A 87 13.74 0.78 0.15
N PHE A 88 12.73 -0.06 0.33
CA PHE A 88 11.32 0.29 0.26
C PHE A 88 10.57 -0.33 1.45
N TYR A 89 9.49 0.31 1.90
CA TYR A 89 8.79 -0.11 3.10
C TYR A 89 7.42 0.53 3.24
N ALA A 90 6.51 -0.18 3.93
CA ALA A 90 5.35 0.42 4.56
C ALA A 90 5.70 0.70 6.03
N GLY A 91 5.82 1.98 6.38
CA GLY A 91 6.17 2.41 7.73
C GLY A 91 5.05 2.20 8.75
N SER A 92 5.32 2.49 10.02
CA SER A 92 4.34 2.39 11.09
C SER A 92 3.57 3.69 11.28
N ILE A 93 2.23 3.65 11.25
CA ILE A 93 1.37 4.80 11.50
C ILE A 93 1.48 5.37 12.92
N THR A 94 2.17 4.68 13.83
CA THR A 94 2.43 5.17 15.20
C THR A 94 3.69 6.02 15.31
N ARG A 95 4.45 6.13 14.20
CA ARG A 95 5.67 6.94 14.07
C ARG A 95 5.44 8.07 13.06
N PRO A 96 6.26 9.15 13.05
CA PRO A 96 6.23 10.15 12.00
C PRO A 96 6.34 9.51 10.61
N GLY A 97 5.68 10.10 9.62
CA GLY A 97 5.69 9.60 8.24
C GLY A 97 6.88 10.09 7.41
N ALA A 98 6.92 9.61 6.17
CA ALA A 98 8.02 9.77 5.23
C ALA A 98 7.84 10.97 4.25
N ASN A 99 6.82 11.83 4.43
CA ASN A 99 6.73 13.08 3.66
C ASN A 99 7.80 14.10 4.13
N SER A 100 9.06 13.70 4.07
CA SER A 100 10.23 14.44 4.55
C SER A 100 11.48 14.00 3.81
N GLU A 101 12.55 14.81 3.87
CA GLU A 101 13.84 14.46 3.24
C GLU A 101 14.48 13.22 3.88
N LEU A 102 14.32 13.07 5.20
CA LEU A 102 14.88 11.95 5.97
C LEU A 102 13.77 11.30 6.81
N HIS A 103 13.76 9.98 6.81
CA HIS A 103 12.80 9.19 7.57
C HIS A 103 13.52 8.07 8.34
N VAL A 104 12.96 7.71 9.49
CA VAL A 104 13.50 6.62 10.32
C VAL A 104 12.50 5.47 10.34
N VAL A 105 12.94 4.29 9.91
CA VAL A 105 12.12 3.07 9.83
C VAL A 105 12.82 1.90 10.51
N ASP A 106 12.05 1.06 11.20
CA ASP A 106 12.56 -0.19 11.79
C ASP A 106 13.01 -1.16 10.66
N GLU A 107 14.22 -1.73 10.79
CA GLU A 107 14.76 -2.66 9.79
C GLU A 107 13.84 -3.86 9.48
N ARG A 108 13.03 -4.27 10.46
CA ARG A 108 12.17 -5.47 10.36
C ARG A 108 10.96 -5.28 9.46
N ILE A 109 10.62 -4.04 9.11
CA ILE A 109 9.53 -3.69 8.20
C ILE A 109 10.03 -3.02 6.92
N ALA A 110 11.33 -3.11 6.65
CA ALA A 110 11.95 -2.63 5.42
C ALA A 110 12.52 -3.80 4.61
N ALA A 111 12.58 -3.61 3.29
CA ALA A 111 13.20 -4.57 2.37
C ALA A 111 14.06 -3.83 1.34
N LYS A 112 14.97 -4.54 0.68
CA LYS A 112 15.72 -3.99 -0.46
C LYS A 112 14.76 -3.78 -1.63
N ALA A 113 14.75 -2.59 -2.20
CA ALA A 113 13.87 -2.25 -3.31
C ALA A 113 14.29 -3.01 -4.58
N PRO A 114 13.31 -3.50 -5.38
CA PRO A 114 13.61 -4.15 -6.66
C PRO A 114 14.40 -3.22 -7.60
N ALA A 115 15.49 -3.72 -8.16
CA ALA A 115 16.34 -2.94 -9.07
C ALA A 115 15.65 -2.60 -10.40
N SER A 116 14.63 -3.37 -10.79
CA SER A 116 13.87 -3.21 -12.02
C SER A 116 12.81 -2.11 -11.98
N LEU A 117 12.54 -1.52 -10.79
CA LEU A 117 11.49 -0.52 -10.62
C LEU A 117 12.09 0.86 -10.35
N GLU A 118 11.52 1.88 -10.99
CA GLU A 118 11.77 3.28 -10.69
C GLU A 118 11.29 3.63 -9.28
N ASP A 119 11.78 4.73 -8.70
CA ASP A 119 11.47 5.09 -7.32
C ASP A 119 9.97 5.27 -7.07
N GLY A 120 9.24 5.93 -7.99
CA GLY A 120 7.80 6.09 -7.86
C GLY A 120 7.03 4.76 -7.86
N GLN A 121 7.42 3.83 -8.72
CA GLN A 121 6.84 2.49 -8.79
C GLN A 121 7.17 1.67 -7.53
N ALA A 122 8.42 1.71 -7.10
CA ALA A 122 8.86 1.00 -5.90
C ALA A 122 8.17 1.52 -4.64
N ALA A 123 7.95 2.83 -4.51
CA ALA A 123 7.24 3.43 -3.37
C ALA A 123 5.76 3.02 -3.30
N ALA A 124 5.11 2.71 -4.43
CA ALA A 124 3.69 2.35 -4.48
C ALA A 124 3.38 0.88 -4.12
N LEU A 125 4.42 0.06 -3.94
CA LEU A 125 4.25 -1.38 -3.74
C LEU A 125 4.04 -1.80 -2.28
N PRO A 126 4.81 -1.33 -1.28
CA PRO A 126 4.90 -2.01 0.01
C PRO A 126 3.56 -2.18 0.70
N LEU A 127 2.79 -1.11 0.87
CA LEU A 127 1.52 -1.15 1.60
C LEU A 127 0.46 -1.98 0.86
N THR A 128 0.37 -1.81 -0.45
CA THR A 128 -0.58 -2.55 -1.28
C THR A 128 -0.21 -4.03 -1.37
N ALA A 129 1.07 -4.35 -1.47
CA ALA A 129 1.57 -5.73 -1.54
C ALA A 129 1.38 -6.49 -0.21
N ILE A 130 1.73 -5.86 0.94
CA ILE A 130 1.49 -6.45 2.26
C ILE A 130 0.00 -6.71 2.46
N THR A 131 -0.86 -5.74 2.15
CA THR A 131 -2.31 -5.87 2.29
C THR A 131 -2.85 -7.01 1.42
N ALA A 132 -2.42 -7.10 0.17
CA ALA A 132 -2.86 -8.16 -0.75
C ALA A 132 -2.36 -9.54 -0.30
N TRP A 133 -1.11 -9.63 0.16
CA TRP A 133 -0.51 -10.87 0.67
C TRP A 133 -1.23 -11.39 1.92
N GLU A 134 -1.35 -10.54 2.95
CA GLU A 134 -2.05 -10.91 4.19
C GLU A 134 -3.51 -11.28 3.94
N LEU A 135 -4.20 -10.54 3.05
CA LEU A 135 -5.57 -10.87 2.70
C LEU A 135 -5.67 -12.26 2.08
N LEU A 136 -4.81 -12.59 1.10
CA LEU A 136 -4.87 -13.86 0.38
C LEU A 136 -4.44 -15.05 1.24
N PHE A 137 -3.32 -14.94 1.93
CA PHE A 137 -2.69 -16.07 2.59
C PHE A 137 -3.01 -16.18 4.09
N ASP A 138 -3.16 -15.06 4.80
CA ASP A 138 -3.40 -15.08 6.25
C ASP A 138 -4.89 -15.00 6.59
N ARG A 139 -5.67 -14.20 5.85
CA ARG A 139 -7.10 -14.00 6.13
C ARG A 139 -7.97 -15.01 5.41
N LEU A 140 -7.86 -15.10 4.09
CA LEU A 140 -8.58 -16.07 3.27
C LEU A 140 -7.96 -17.48 3.38
N ARG A 141 -6.72 -17.59 3.85
CA ARG A 141 -5.98 -18.83 4.08
C ARG A 141 -5.87 -19.72 2.85
N VAL A 142 -5.76 -19.09 1.67
CA VAL A 142 -5.51 -19.83 0.44
C VAL A 142 -4.08 -20.38 0.49
N PRO A 143 -3.85 -21.67 0.34
CA PRO A 143 -2.48 -22.21 0.31
C PRO A 143 -1.74 -21.71 -0.95
N GLN A 144 -0.45 -21.42 -0.83
CA GLN A 144 0.38 -21.19 -2.01
C GLN A 144 0.36 -22.43 -2.90
N GLY A 145 0.16 -22.24 -4.22
CA GLY A 145 -0.05 -23.32 -5.16
C GLY A 145 -1.42 -24.02 -5.08
N GLY A 146 -2.27 -23.65 -4.11
CA GLY A 146 -3.61 -24.21 -3.90
C GLY A 146 -4.73 -23.42 -4.58
N GLY A 147 -5.98 -23.79 -4.28
CA GLY A 147 -7.19 -23.13 -4.79
C GLY A 147 -7.71 -23.68 -6.13
N ALA A 148 -7.25 -24.87 -6.55
CA ALA A 148 -7.74 -25.52 -7.78
C ALA A 148 -9.26 -25.75 -7.73
N GLY A 149 -9.97 -25.28 -8.76
CA GLY A 149 -11.43 -25.37 -8.86
C GLY A 149 -12.19 -24.35 -7.99
N GLN A 150 -11.49 -23.51 -7.21
CA GLN A 150 -12.08 -22.45 -6.40
C GLN A 150 -11.96 -21.09 -7.08
N SER A 151 -12.84 -20.17 -6.70
CA SER A 151 -12.94 -18.82 -7.26
C SER A 151 -12.74 -17.72 -6.22
N LEU A 152 -12.09 -16.64 -6.63
CA LEU A 152 -11.88 -15.42 -5.85
C LEU A 152 -12.53 -14.23 -6.56
N LEU A 153 -13.49 -13.58 -5.92
CA LEU A 153 -14.03 -12.30 -6.36
C LEU A 153 -13.24 -11.15 -5.72
N VAL A 154 -12.60 -10.33 -6.54
CA VAL A 154 -11.87 -9.12 -6.11
C VAL A 154 -12.73 -7.89 -6.38
N VAL A 155 -13.41 -7.37 -5.37
CA VAL A 155 -14.24 -6.15 -5.48
C VAL A 155 -13.33 -4.92 -5.43
N GLY A 156 -13.36 -4.11 -6.49
CA GLY A 156 -12.44 -2.99 -6.66
C GLY A 156 -11.08 -3.42 -7.25
N GLY A 157 -11.10 -4.34 -8.23
CA GLY A 157 -9.91 -4.96 -8.81
C GLY A 157 -8.89 -4.00 -9.41
N ALA A 158 -9.32 -2.85 -9.94
CA ALA A 158 -8.43 -1.85 -10.54
C ALA A 158 -7.81 -0.88 -9.52
N GLY A 159 -8.14 -0.98 -8.23
CA GLY A 159 -7.49 -0.20 -7.17
C GLY A 159 -6.06 -0.70 -6.86
N GLY A 160 -5.31 0.04 -6.04
CA GLY A 160 -3.93 -0.33 -5.70
C GLY A 160 -3.78 -1.74 -5.15
N VAL A 161 -4.53 -2.10 -4.11
CA VAL A 161 -4.52 -3.45 -3.53
C VAL A 161 -5.08 -4.48 -4.50
N GLY A 162 -6.18 -4.16 -5.22
CA GLY A 162 -6.79 -5.07 -6.19
C GLY A 162 -5.85 -5.45 -7.32
N SER A 163 -5.09 -4.48 -7.82
CA SER A 163 -4.10 -4.69 -8.88
C SER A 163 -3.00 -5.67 -8.45
N ILE A 164 -2.50 -5.57 -7.23
CA ILE A 164 -1.51 -6.50 -6.70
C ILE A 164 -2.13 -7.85 -6.34
N LEU A 165 -3.33 -7.86 -5.75
CA LEU A 165 -4.03 -9.08 -5.37
C LEU A 165 -4.32 -9.99 -6.57
N ILE A 166 -4.78 -9.41 -7.69
CA ILE A 166 -4.98 -10.16 -8.94
C ILE A 166 -3.68 -10.85 -9.37
N GLN A 167 -2.57 -10.11 -9.41
CA GLN A 167 -1.27 -10.65 -9.82
C GLN A 167 -0.77 -11.75 -8.87
N LEU A 168 -0.84 -11.54 -7.56
CA LEU A 168 -0.44 -12.55 -6.57
C LEU A 168 -1.29 -13.81 -6.65
N ALA A 169 -2.62 -13.66 -6.75
CA ALA A 169 -3.52 -14.79 -6.88
C ALA A 169 -3.23 -15.60 -8.16
N ARG A 170 -2.97 -14.91 -9.27
CA ARG A 170 -2.65 -15.55 -10.55
C ARG A 170 -1.31 -16.29 -10.56
N GLN A 171 -0.31 -15.73 -9.90
CA GLN A 171 1.05 -16.30 -9.93
C GLN A 171 1.28 -17.35 -8.83
N LEU A 172 0.63 -17.19 -7.69
CA LEU A 172 0.93 -17.98 -6.49
C LEU A 172 -0.18 -18.95 -6.09
N THR A 173 -1.31 -18.99 -6.83
CA THR A 173 -2.43 -19.90 -6.57
C THR A 173 -3.01 -20.45 -7.86
N GLN A 174 -3.96 -21.39 -7.73
CA GLN A 174 -4.73 -21.94 -8.85
C GLN A 174 -6.18 -21.43 -8.87
N LEU A 175 -6.45 -20.30 -8.17
CA LEU A 175 -7.78 -19.71 -8.11
C LEU A 175 -8.26 -19.18 -9.46
N ASN A 176 -9.54 -19.34 -9.74
CA ASN A 176 -10.22 -18.57 -10.78
C ASN A 176 -10.49 -17.17 -10.27
N VAL A 177 -9.75 -16.16 -10.78
CA VAL A 177 -9.79 -14.78 -10.31
C VAL A 177 -10.80 -13.98 -11.13
N ILE A 178 -11.86 -13.50 -10.48
CA ILE A 178 -12.89 -12.62 -11.03
C ILE A 178 -12.72 -11.25 -10.40
N ALA A 179 -12.50 -10.21 -11.19
CA ALA A 179 -12.35 -8.85 -10.71
C ALA A 179 -13.63 -8.03 -10.95
N THR A 180 -13.81 -6.94 -10.20
CA THR A 180 -14.87 -5.99 -10.52
C THR A 180 -14.30 -4.64 -10.95
N ALA A 181 -14.84 -4.09 -12.04
CA ALA A 181 -14.53 -2.77 -12.54
C ALA A 181 -15.69 -2.25 -13.41
N SER A 182 -16.04 -0.95 -13.30
CA SER A 182 -17.20 -0.39 -13.99
C SER A 182 -16.87 0.40 -15.26
N ARG A 183 -15.60 0.78 -15.47
CA ARG A 183 -15.17 1.57 -16.64
C ARG A 183 -14.35 0.71 -17.60
N PRO A 184 -14.46 0.89 -18.93
CA PRO A 184 -13.73 0.09 -19.91
C PRO A 184 -12.22 0.01 -19.66
N GLN A 185 -11.59 1.14 -19.32
CA GLN A 185 -10.15 1.20 -19.05
C GLN A 185 -9.76 0.38 -17.81
N THR A 186 -10.58 0.44 -16.75
CA THR A 186 -10.31 -0.34 -15.52
C THR A 186 -10.63 -1.81 -15.69
N GLN A 187 -11.58 -2.17 -16.57
CA GLN A 187 -11.83 -3.56 -16.95
C GLN A 187 -10.65 -4.14 -17.72
N ALA A 188 -10.17 -3.42 -18.75
CA ALA A 188 -8.98 -3.80 -19.51
C ALA A 188 -7.76 -3.98 -18.60
N TRP A 189 -7.54 -3.06 -17.66
CA TRP A 189 -6.47 -3.13 -16.67
C TRP A 189 -6.53 -4.42 -15.83
N CYS A 190 -7.71 -4.78 -15.29
CA CYS A 190 -7.85 -6.01 -14.53
C CYS A 190 -7.52 -7.27 -15.35
N LEU A 191 -7.94 -7.31 -16.62
CA LEU A 191 -7.62 -8.43 -17.53
C LEU A 191 -6.12 -8.49 -17.83
N GLU A 192 -5.49 -7.35 -18.10
CA GLU A 192 -4.03 -7.25 -18.33
C GLU A 192 -3.23 -7.77 -17.13
N LEU A 193 -3.68 -7.48 -15.92
CA LEU A 193 -3.07 -7.99 -14.68
C LEU A 193 -3.31 -9.48 -14.44
N GLY A 194 -4.14 -10.12 -15.26
CA GLY A 194 -4.35 -11.57 -15.26
C GLY A 194 -5.67 -12.02 -14.65
N ALA A 195 -6.64 -11.14 -14.37
CA ALA A 195 -7.98 -11.61 -14.01
C ALA A 195 -8.56 -12.51 -15.13
N HIS A 196 -9.22 -13.61 -14.75
CA HIS A 196 -9.86 -14.51 -15.72
C HIS A 196 -11.16 -13.91 -16.27
N ALA A 197 -11.85 -13.11 -15.46
CA ALA A 197 -13.05 -12.39 -15.85
C ALA A 197 -13.17 -11.08 -15.11
N VAL A 198 -13.93 -10.14 -15.68
CA VAL A 198 -14.27 -8.87 -15.04
C VAL A 198 -15.78 -8.65 -15.15
N ILE A 199 -16.41 -8.33 -14.02
CA ILE A 199 -17.83 -7.97 -13.93
C ILE A 199 -18.00 -6.51 -13.51
N ASP A 200 -19.14 -5.92 -13.87
CA ASP A 200 -19.43 -4.53 -13.55
C ASP A 200 -20.07 -4.38 -12.16
N HIS A 201 -19.37 -3.71 -11.24
CA HIS A 201 -19.86 -3.45 -9.88
C HIS A 201 -20.83 -2.24 -9.78
N SER A 202 -21.15 -1.56 -10.86
CA SER A 202 -22.28 -0.60 -10.88
C SER A 202 -23.64 -1.29 -10.89
N ARG A 203 -23.66 -2.61 -11.09
CA ARG A 203 -24.83 -3.50 -11.04
C ARG A 203 -24.78 -4.37 -9.78
N PRO A 204 -25.92 -4.92 -9.31
CA PRO A 204 -25.91 -5.88 -8.21
C PRO A 204 -24.95 -7.05 -8.50
N LEU A 205 -23.98 -7.28 -7.63
CA LEU A 205 -22.88 -8.23 -7.86
C LEU A 205 -23.39 -9.66 -8.11
N VAL A 206 -24.40 -10.10 -7.37
CA VAL A 206 -25.00 -11.44 -7.56
C VAL A 206 -25.55 -11.61 -8.97
N GLN A 207 -26.22 -10.58 -9.51
CA GLN A 207 -26.76 -10.64 -10.87
C GLN A 207 -25.62 -10.58 -11.90
N ALA A 208 -24.61 -9.71 -11.69
CA ALA A 208 -23.47 -9.61 -12.57
C ALA A 208 -22.64 -10.92 -12.64
N LEU A 209 -22.48 -11.63 -11.52
CA LEU A 209 -21.86 -12.96 -11.48
C LEU A 209 -22.67 -13.99 -12.28
N LYS A 210 -24.00 -14.04 -12.09
CA LYS A 210 -24.89 -14.95 -12.84
C LYS A 210 -24.85 -14.68 -14.34
N ASP A 211 -24.96 -13.41 -14.74
CA ASP A 211 -24.91 -12.99 -16.14
C ASP A 211 -23.55 -13.35 -16.80
N GLY A 212 -22.46 -13.31 -16.01
CA GLY A 212 -21.13 -13.73 -16.42
C GLY A 212 -20.89 -15.24 -16.41
N GLY A 213 -21.87 -16.04 -15.98
CA GLY A 213 -21.74 -17.50 -15.91
C GLY A 213 -20.89 -18.02 -14.75
N HIS A 214 -20.64 -17.20 -13.72
CA HIS A 214 -19.74 -17.56 -12.63
C HIS A 214 -20.41 -18.22 -11.42
N GLY A 215 -21.73 -18.09 -11.25
CA GLY A 215 -22.45 -18.69 -10.13
C GLY A 215 -22.01 -18.15 -8.75
N GLU A 216 -21.82 -19.07 -7.80
CA GLU A 216 -21.27 -18.76 -6.47
C GLU A 216 -19.74 -18.68 -6.51
N VAL A 217 -19.15 -17.90 -5.58
CA VAL A 217 -17.70 -17.76 -5.44
C VAL A 217 -17.26 -18.23 -4.04
N ASP A 218 -16.08 -18.85 -3.97
CA ASP A 218 -15.55 -19.41 -2.72
C ASP A 218 -14.98 -18.35 -1.80
N PHE A 219 -14.32 -17.33 -2.39
CA PHE A 219 -13.68 -16.24 -1.65
C PHE A 219 -14.11 -14.88 -2.18
N VAL A 220 -14.25 -13.91 -1.26
CA VAL A 220 -14.53 -12.51 -1.61
C VAL A 220 -13.53 -11.60 -0.91
N ALA A 221 -12.82 -10.81 -1.70
CA ALA A 221 -11.94 -9.74 -1.25
C ALA A 221 -12.61 -8.40 -1.54
N ALA A 222 -13.30 -7.81 -0.54
CA ALA A 222 -13.96 -6.50 -0.67
C ALA A 222 -12.95 -5.39 -0.30
N LEU A 223 -12.46 -4.65 -1.30
CA LEU A 223 -11.45 -3.60 -1.14
C LEU A 223 -12.04 -2.19 -1.17
N THR A 224 -13.32 -2.07 -1.47
CA THR A 224 -14.08 -0.81 -1.48
C THR A 224 -15.37 -1.00 -0.70
N GLN A 225 -15.95 0.09 -0.22
CA GLN A 225 -17.33 0.07 0.25
C GLN A 225 -18.24 -0.09 -0.98
N THR A 226 -19.05 -1.14 -0.99
CA THR A 226 -20.10 -1.42 -1.99
C THR A 226 -21.45 -1.03 -1.43
#